data_3fce15881a064ce7dadfd02315d86059
#
_entry.id   3fce15881a064ce7dadfd02315d86059
#
_cell.length_a   1.000
_cell.length_b   1.000
_cell.length_c   1.000
_cell.angle_alpha   90.00
_cell.angle_beta   90.00
_cell.angle_gamma   90.00
#
_symmetry.space_group_name_H-M   'P 1'
#
loop_
_entity.id
_entity.type
_entity.pdbx_description
1 polymer ?
#
loop_
_entity_poly.entity_id
_entity_poly.type
_entity_poly.pdbx_seq_one_letter_code
_entity_poly.pdbx_strand_id
1 'polypeptide(L)'
;MDGYAIISVGGKQYRVHEGQRLLVDRLRTDEGKTFTPDVLLLGGNGKPDLRPKAGLVTARVVGHVRGDKIRIGKYRPKSGYRRHTGFRASLSQIEIESIGAKKAAPKKAEEEKPKAAAKPKTAARKPAATKKKTEETDGA
;
A
#
# COMPACT_ATOMS: atom_id res chain seq x y z
N MET A 1 4.95 -21.11 22.60
CA MET A 1 6.13 -20.25 22.46
C MET A 1 5.93 -19.46 21.18
N ASP A 2 5.89 -18.14 21.33
CA ASP A 2 5.54 -17.27 20.21
C ASP A 2 6.70 -17.17 19.22
N GLY A 3 6.48 -17.63 17.99
CA GLY A 3 7.44 -17.50 16.93
C GLY A 3 7.75 -16.03 16.63
N TYR A 4 9.00 -15.73 16.29
CA TYR A 4 9.39 -14.41 15.85
C TYR A 4 10.14 -14.51 14.52
N ALA A 5 10.10 -13.44 13.74
CA ALA A 5 10.88 -13.31 12.53
C ALA A 5 11.75 -12.05 12.58
N ILE A 6 12.87 -12.08 11.89
CA ILE A 6 13.62 -10.88 11.55
C ILE A 6 13.39 -10.63 10.07
N ILE A 7 12.77 -9.50 9.77
CA ILE A 7 12.44 -9.08 8.41
C ILE A 7 13.27 -7.88 8.00
N SER A 8 13.53 -7.75 6.70
CA SER A 8 14.17 -6.58 6.10
C SER A 8 13.12 -5.79 5.31
N VAL A 9 12.94 -4.52 5.68
CA VAL A 9 12.00 -3.61 5.01
C VAL A 9 12.64 -2.23 4.88
N GLY A 10 12.72 -1.70 3.66
CA GLY A 10 13.29 -0.37 3.43
C GLY A 10 14.76 -0.23 3.84
N GLY A 11 15.55 -1.31 3.75
CA GLY A 11 16.96 -1.31 4.16
C GLY A 11 17.19 -1.38 5.68
N LYS A 12 16.13 -1.53 6.47
CA LYS A 12 16.19 -1.69 7.93
C LYS A 12 15.68 -3.06 8.34
N GLN A 13 16.20 -3.58 9.45
CA GLN A 13 15.82 -4.87 9.99
C GLN A 13 14.92 -4.70 11.21
N TYR A 14 13.88 -5.52 11.28
CA TYR A 14 12.89 -5.48 12.36
C TYR A 14 12.66 -6.90 12.89
N ARG A 15 12.69 -7.04 14.22
CA ARG A 15 12.19 -8.23 14.87
C ARG A 15 10.68 -8.10 15.04
N VAL A 16 9.94 -9.09 14.56
CA VAL A 16 8.47 -9.02 14.51
C VAL A 16 7.84 -10.30 15.04
N HIS A 17 6.63 -10.15 15.56
CA HIS A 17 5.73 -11.21 15.99
C HIS A 17 4.42 -11.15 15.20
N GLU A 18 3.66 -12.24 15.21
CA GLU A 18 2.32 -12.24 14.60
C GLU A 18 1.40 -11.21 15.27
N GLY A 19 0.58 -10.53 14.48
CA GLY A 19 -0.32 -9.48 14.94
C GLY A 19 0.36 -8.16 15.32
N GLN A 20 1.68 -8.06 15.24
CA GLN A 20 2.40 -6.85 15.61
C GLN A 20 2.23 -5.74 14.57
N ARG A 21 2.01 -4.52 15.05
CA ARG A 21 2.01 -3.30 14.24
C ARG A 21 3.31 -2.55 14.43
N LEU A 22 3.88 -2.07 13.34
CA LEU A 22 5.12 -1.28 13.38
C LEU A 22 5.09 -0.16 12.33
N LEU A 23 5.86 0.89 12.60
CA LEU A 23 6.09 1.99 11.69
C LEU A 23 7.41 1.77 10.95
N VAL A 24 7.34 1.77 9.63
CA VAL A 24 8.50 1.64 8.74
C VAL A 24 8.58 2.83 7.80
N ASP A 25 9.70 2.98 7.11
CA ASP A 25 9.82 4.00 6.07
C ASP A 25 8.75 3.78 4.98
N ARG A 26 8.36 4.85 4.31
CA ARG A 26 7.28 4.83 3.32
C ARG A 26 7.49 3.76 2.27
N LEU A 27 6.55 2.83 2.20
CA LEU A 27 6.47 1.80 1.17
C LEU A 27 5.69 2.31 -0.05
N ARG A 28 5.99 1.74 -1.22
CA ARG A 28 5.27 2.04 -2.47
C ARG A 28 3.98 1.22 -2.64
N THR A 29 3.69 0.36 -1.67
CA THR A 29 2.49 -0.49 -1.65
C THR A 29 1.31 0.33 -1.15
N ASP A 30 0.16 0.23 -1.80
CA ASP A 30 -1.06 0.94 -1.41
C ASP A 30 -1.60 0.46 -0.06
N GLU A 31 -2.41 1.29 0.57
CA GLU A 31 -3.08 0.97 1.83
C GLU A 31 -4.03 -0.22 1.66
N GLY A 32 -4.09 -1.08 2.66
CA GLY A 32 -4.91 -2.29 2.65
C GLY A 32 -4.33 -3.47 1.87
N LYS A 33 -3.27 -3.28 1.08
CA LYS A 33 -2.63 -4.37 0.34
C LYS A 33 -1.66 -5.14 1.22
N THR A 34 -1.56 -6.44 0.95
CA THR A 34 -0.57 -7.34 1.55
C THR A 34 0.69 -7.40 0.69
N PHE A 35 1.81 -7.54 1.34
CA PHE A 35 3.11 -7.76 0.71
C PHE A 35 3.93 -8.76 1.52
N THR A 36 4.96 -9.31 0.91
CA THR A 36 5.85 -10.28 1.53
C THR A 36 7.21 -9.62 1.73
N PRO A 37 7.61 -9.31 2.96
CA PRO A 37 8.95 -8.79 3.24
C PRO A 37 10.00 -9.88 3.12
N ASP A 38 11.26 -9.49 2.91
CA ASP A 38 12.39 -10.39 2.95
C ASP A 38 12.63 -10.85 4.39
N VAL A 39 12.69 -12.18 4.59
CA VAL A 39 12.91 -12.79 5.91
C VAL A 39 14.37 -13.19 6.04
N LEU A 40 15.04 -12.72 7.06
CA LEU A 40 16.43 -13.01 7.34
C LEU A 40 16.59 -14.16 8.33
N LEU A 41 15.66 -14.28 9.29
CA LEU A 41 15.68 -15.30 10.32
C LEU A 41 14.27 -15.61 10.81
N LEU A 42 14.02 -16.88 11.06
CA LEU A 42 12.85 -17.35 11.80
C LEU A 42 13.32 -18.01 13.10
N GLY A 43 12.73 -17.63 14.20
CA GLY A 43 13.03 -18.17 15.53
C GLY A 43 11.76 -18.44 16.32
N GLY A 44 11.93 -19.14 17.47
CA GLY A 44 10.83 -19.42 18.41
C GLY A 44 10.45 -20.88 18.55
N ASN A 45 10.75 -21.76 17.56
CA ASN A 45 10.41 -23.18 17.59
C ASN A 45 11.65 -24.09 17.66
N GLY A 46 12.58 -23.79 18.56
CA GLY A 46 13.79 -24.59 18.74
C GLY A 46 14.99 -24.04 18.00
N LYS A 47 15.41 -24.66 16.90
CA LYS A 47 16.57 -24.17 16.13
C LYS A 47 16.19 -22.99 15.27
N PRO A 48 16.92 -21.86 15.32
CA PRO A 48 16.67 -20.72 14.43
C PRO A 48 16.99 -21.12 12.98
N ASP A 49 16.10 -20.79 12.06
CA ASP A 49 16.31 -20.95 10.62
C ASP A 49 16.91 -19.66 10.06
N LEU A 50 18.15 -19.77 9.58
CA LEU A 50 18.89 -18.68 8.96
C LEU A 50 18.64 -18.70 7.45
N ARG A 51 18.14 -17.59 6.91
CA ARG A 51 17.76 -17.46 5.50
C ARG A 51 16.63 -18.42 5.08
N PRO A 52 15.48 -18.34 5.74
CA PRO A 52 14.34 -19.16 5.38
C PRO A 52 13.86 -18.82 3.96
N LYS A 53 13.05 -19.71 3.38
CA LYS A 53 12.49 -19.48 2.03
C LYS A 53 11.67 -18.19 2.02
N ALA A 54 11.74 -17.46 0.91
CA ALA A 54 10.91 -16.28 0.70
C ALA A 54 9.41 -16.63 0.80
N GLY A 55 8.62 -15.73 1.34
CA GLY A 55 7.17 -15.91 1.39
C GLY A 55 6.62 -16.47 2.70
N LEU A 56 7.45 -16.64 3.73
CA LEU A 56 7.01 -17.15 5.03
C LEU A 56 6.40 -16.08 5.95
N VAL A 57 6.57 -14.82 5.65
CA VAL A 57 5.96 -13.72 6.40
C VAL A 57 5.06 -12.93 5.47
N THR A 58 3.82 -12.72 5.91
CA THR A 58 2.86 -11.86 5.22
C THR A 58 2.59 -10.64 6.09
N ALA A 59 2.75 -9.47 5.49
CA ALA A 59 2.47 -8.20 6.14
C ALA A 59 1.47 -7.39 5.31
N ARG A 60 0.59 -6.66 5.99
CA ARG A 60 -0.39 -5.77 5.37
C ARG A 60 -0.08 -4.32 5.69
N VAL A 61 -0.19 -3.44 4.70
CA VAL A 61 -0.11 -2.00 4.92
C VAL A 61 -1.44 -1.52 5.49
N VAL A 62 -1.44 -1.06 6.74
CA VAL A 62 -2.63 -0.51 7.40
C VAL A 62 -2.92 0.89 6.89
N GLY A 63 -1.88 1.72 6.76
CA GLY A 63 -2.03 3.08 6.28
C GLY A 63 -0.69 3.80 6.19
N HIS A 64 -0.71 4.97 5.56
CA HIS A 64 0.44 5.83 5.43
C HIS A 64 0.33 7.04 6.37
N VAL A 65 1.33 7.22 7.21
CA VAL A 65 1.30 8.23 8.29
C VAL A 65 2.47 9.20 8.12
N ARG A 66 2.26 10.43 8.52
CA ARG A 66 3.36 11.39 8.68
C ARG A 66 3.81 11.40 10.12
N GLY A 67 5.12 11.30 10.33
CA GLY A 67 5.73 11.42 11.65
C GLY A 67 5.60 12.81 12.26
N ASP A 68 6.15 12.97 13.46
CA ASP A 68 6.16 14.24 14.17
C ASP A 68 6.91 15.30 13.39
N LYS A 69 6.49 16.55 13.57
CA LYS A 69 7.16 17.68 12.91
C LYS A 69 8.41 18.08 13.67
N ILE A 70 9.55 17.86 13.02
CA ILE A 70 10.84 18.37 13.53
C ILE A 70 11.00 19.80 13.04
N ARG A 71 11.10 20.76 13.98
CA ARG A 71 11.32 22.17 13.70
C ARG A 71 12.80 22.47 13.82
N ILE A 72 13.38 23.03 12.75
CA ILE A 72 14.79 23.36 12.67
C ILE A 72 14.91 24.88 12.56
N GLY A 73 15.66 25.50 13.48
CA GLY A 73 15.96 26.92 13.44
C GLY A 73 17.44 27.14 13.10
N LYS A 74 17.72 28.06 12.19
CA LYS A 74 19.09 28.54 11.89
C LYS A 74 19.18 30.02 12.20
N TYR A 75 20.20 30.38 12.96
CA TYR A 75 20.46 31.75 13.37
C TYR A 75 21.91 32.12 13.03
N ARG A 76 22.15 33.40 12.74
CA ARG A 76 23.51 33.96 12.65
C ARG A 76 23.58 35.10 13.63
N PRO A 77 24.66 35.18 14.45
CA PRO A 77 24.85 36.29 15.36
C PRO A 77 25.09 37.60 14.57
N LYS A 78 24.69 38.72 15.13
CA LYS A 78 24.89 40.06 14.59
C LYS A 78 24.31 40.38 13.22
N SER A 79 23.64 39.44 12.51
CA SER A 79 23.12 39.69 11.17
C SER A 79 21.59 39.67 11.07
N GLY A 80 20.90 39.46 12.19
CA GLY A 80 19.44 39.33 12.19
C GLY A 80 18.89 38.12 11.39
N TYR A 81 19.76 37.26 10.87
CA TYR A 81 19.35 36.12 10.07
C TYR A 81 18.66 35.05 10.93
N ARG A 82 17.40 34.77 10.58
CA ARG A 82 16.60 33.74 11.22
C ARG A 82 15.90 32.94 10.12
N ARG A 83 16.08 31.62 10.12
CA ARG A 83 15.38 30.73 9.19
C ARG A 83 14.81 29.54 9.95
N HIS A 84 13.50 29.34 9.86
CA HIS A 84 12.82 28.20 10.43
C HIS A 84 12.36 27.28 9.30
N THR A 85 12.65 25.97 9.44
CA THR A 85 12.18 24.93 8.53
C THR A 85 11.53 23.82 9.35
N GLY A 86 10.66 23.04 8.73
CA GLY A 86 10.04 21.89 9.36
C GLY A 86 10.11 20.68 8.45
N PHE A 87 10.33 19.52 9.04
CA PHE A 87 10.36 18.23 8.36
C PHE A 87 9.40 17.26 9.05
N ARG A 88 8.72 16.41 8.27
CA ARG A 88 7.97 15.26 8.74
C ARG A 88 8.41 14.04 7.94
N ALA A 89 8.78 12.97 8.63
CA ALA A 89 9.05 11.70 7.98
C ALA A 89 7.76 11.15 7.35
N SER A 90 7.86 10.62 6.15
CA SER A 90 6.78 9.84 5.54
C SER A 90 6.97 8.39 5.93
N LEU A 91 5.99 7.80 6.60
CA LEU A 91 6.02 6.47 7.16
C LEU A 91 4.86 5.64 6.66
N SER A 92 5.00 4.31 6.77
CA SER A 92 3.92 3.35 6.55
C SER A 92 3.72 2.55 7.82
N GLN A 93 2.48 2.40 8.26
CA GLN A 93 2.12 1.50 9.33
C GLN A 93 1.79 0.15 8.72
N ILE A 94 2.52 -0.88 9.14
CA ILE A 94 2.31 -2.25 8.69
C ILE A 94 1.88 -3.13 9.86
N GLU A 95 1.11 -4.18 9.55
CA GLU A 95 0.66 -5.21 10.48
C GLU A 95 1.13 -6.56 9.96
N ILE A 96 1.73 -7.36 10.82
CA ILE A 96 2.19 -8.71 10.48
C ILE A 96 1.01 -9.66 10.63
N GLU A 97 0.53 -10.24 9.53
CA GLU A 97 -0.62 -11.16 9.54
C GLU A 97 -0.22 -12.59 9.90
N SER A 98 0.91 -13.07 9.40
CA SER A 98 1.35 -14.44 9.68
C SER A 98 2.87 -14.57 9.59
N ILE A 99 3.42 -15.46 10.44
CA ILE A 99 4.83 -15.86 10.45
C ILE A 99 4.90 -17.38 10.37
N GLY A 100 5.62 -17.94 9.37
CA GLY A 100 5.79 -19.37 9.18
C GLY A 100 4.97 -19.92 8.02
N ALA A 101 4.50 -21.16 8.09
CA ALA A 101 3.79 -21.80 7.00
C ALA A 101 2.61 -20.98 6.49
N LYS A 102 2.58 -20.75 5.20
CA LYS A 102 1.54 -20.04 4.46
C LYS A 102 0.15 -20.52 4.89
N LYS A 103 -0.50 -19.83 5.80
CA LYS A 103 -1.91 -20.02 6.06
C LYS A 103 -2.60 -19.59 4.77
N ALA A 104 -3.19 -20.54 4.05
CA ALA A 104 -3.90 -20.29 2.82
C ALA A 104 -4.82 -19.09 3.04
N ALA A 105 -4.64 -18.05 2.23
CA ALA A 105 -5.55 -16.92 2.20
C ALA A 105 -6.99 -17.46 2.10
N PRO A 106 -7.96 -16.94 2.85
CA PRO A 106 -9.34 -17.31 2.64
C PRO A 106 -9.68 -16.99 1.18
N LYS A 107 -9.93 -18.02 0.38
CA LYS A 107 -10.53 -17.87 -0.93
C LYS A 107 -11.77 -17.01 -0.72
N LYS A 108 -11.71 -15.79 -1.23
CA LYS A 108 -12.89 -14.95 -1.39
C LYS A 108 -13.88 -15.80 -2.16
N ALA A 109 -14.99 -16.13 -1.52
CA ALA A 109 -16.08 -16.84 -2.13
C ALA A 109 -16.41 -16.14 -3.44
N GLU A 110 -16.23 -16.85 -4.52
CA GLU A 110 -16.69 -16.50 -5.86
C GLU A 110 -18.20 -16.52 -5.78
N GLU A 111 -18.77 -15.34 -5.78
CA GLU A 111 -20.21 -15.13 -5.83
C GLU A 111 -20.69 -15.63 -7.19
N GLU A 112 -21.31 -16.79 -7.12
CA GLU A 112 -22.00 -17.50 -8.17
C GLU A 112 -23.06 -16.58 -8.79
N LYS A 113 -22.81 -16.11 -10.01
CA LYS A 113 -23.84 -15.44 -10.82
C LYS A 113 -24.87 -16.47 -11.25
N PRO A 114 -26.15 -16.30 -10.93
CA PRO A 114 -27.16 -17.09 -11.56
C PRO A 114 -27.36 -16.67 -13.02
N LYS A 115 -27.09 -17.60 -13.91
CA LYS A 115 -27.53 -17.59 -15.29
C LYS A 115 -29.07 -17.62 -15.31
N ALA A 116 -29.68 -16.60 -15.84
CA ALA A 116 -31.04 -16.71 -16.36
C ALA A 116 -31.13 -16.04 -17.72
N ALA A 117 -31.57 -16.85 -18.64
CA ALA A 117 -31.78 -16.59 -20.03
C ALA A 117 -32.98 -15.66 -20.29
N ALA A 118 -32.92 -14.91 -21.34
CA ALA A 118 -33.88 -14.91 -22.44
C ALA A 118 -33.77 -13.57 -23.23
N LYS A 119 -33.47 -13.71 -24.51
CA LYS A 119 -33.82 -12.72 -25.53
C LYS A 119 -35.32 -12.82 -25.83
N PRO A 120 -35.95 -11.71 -26.37
CA PRO A 120 -36.08 -11.68 -27.80
C PRO A 120 -35.92 -10.30 -28.47
N LYS A 121 -35.72 -10.40 -29.78
CA LYS A 121 -35.60 -9.41 -30.82
C LYS A 121 -36.87 -8.58 -31.01
N THR A 122 -36.73 -7.35 -31.46
CA THR A 122 -37.40 -6.72 -32.63
C THR A 122 -36.89 -5.28 -32.74
N ALA A 123 -36.19 -4.95 -33.76
CA ALA A 123 -36.54 -4.48 -35.10
C ALA A 123 -36.84 -2.95 -35.18
N ALA A 124 -35.91 -2.29 -35.90
CA ALA A 124 -36.13 -1.26 -36.93
C ALA A 124 -36.67 0.11 -36.51
N ARG A 125 -35.83 1.15 -36.72
CA ARG A 125 -36.05 2.18 -37.75
C ARG A 125 -35.02 3.31 -37.62
N LYS A 126 -34.23 3.47 -38.65
CA LYS A 126 -33.68 4.77 -39.14
C LYS A 126 -34.78 5.40 -40.00
N PRO A 127 -34.82 6.68 -40.29
CA PRO A 127 -33.77 7.44 -40.91
C PRO A 127 -33.68 8.98 -40.66
N ALA A 128 -32.59 9.52 -41.17
CA ALA A 128 -32.43 10.81 -41.90
C ALA A 128 -32.36 12.12 -41.09
N ALA A 129 -31.21 12.71 -41.01
CA ALA A 129 -30.69 13.81 -41.88
C ALA A 129 -31.34 15.19 -41.68
N THR A 130 -30.60 16.18 -41.31
CA THR A 130 -30.50 17.42 -42.06
C THR A 130 -29.35 18.32 -41.56
N LYS A 131 -28.57 18.74 -42.49
CA LYS A 131 -27.55 19.78 -42.54
C LYS A 131 -28.05 21.16 -42.12
N LYS A 132 -27.16 22.01 -41.65
CA LYS A 132 -26.85 23.39 -42.06
C LYS A 132 -25.97 24.01 -41.00
N LYS A 133 -24.72 24.33 -41.23
CA LYS A 133 -24.07 25.40 -41.96
C LYS A 133 -24.47 26.84 -41.53
N THR A 134 -23.46 27.56 -41.14
CA THR A 134 -23.02 28.94 -41.42
C THR A 134 -22.30 29.52 -40.21
N GLU A 135 -21.03 29.79 -40.30
CA GLU A 135 -20.36 31.06 -40.73
C GLU A 135 -20.49 32.13 -39.62
N GLU A 136 -19.33 32.46 -39.07
CA GLU A 136 -18.41 33.56 -39.42
C GLU A 136 -18.82 34.91 -38.85
N THR A 137 -17.94 35.55 -38.16
CA THR A 137 -17.34 36.87 -38.22
C THR A 137 -16.94 37.28 -36.80
N ASP A 138 -15.67 37.51 -36.53
CA ASP A 138 -14.80 38.63 -36.85
C ASP A 138 -15.14 39.93 -36.05
N GLY A 139 -14.13 40.45 -35.42
CA GLY A 139 -14.00 41.88 -35.32
C GLY A 139 -13.89 42.51 -33.93
N ALA A 140 -12.74 43.05 -33.73
CA ALA A 140 -12.26 44.16 -32.93
C ALA A 140 -11.63 43.82 -31.61
#